data_f0d5d0dd388b1151ae1abeff787ff8f6
#
_entry.id   f0d5d0dd388b1151ae1abeff787ff8f6
#
_cell.length_a   1.000
_cell.length_b   1.000
_cell.length_c   1.000
_cell.angle_alpha   90.00
_cell.angle_beta   90.00
_cell.angle_gamma   90.00
#
_symmetry.space_group_name_H-M   'P 1'
#
loop_
_entity.id
_entity.type
_entity.pdbx_description
1 polymer ?
#
loop_
_entity_poly.entity_id
_entity_poly.type
_entity_poly.pdbx_seq_one_letter_code
_entity_poly.pdbx_strand_id
1 'polypeptide(L)'
;MTIKGVLFDFSGTLFRIESSESWLRAVLDEAGMTLPEPELLRTAAALEDAGALAGGSYPQHVPEHLTGAWATRDSTAELHRAAYTGLSRQVPLPDPALHDALYDRHMTPAAWAPYPDAAEVLEGLRSRGIAVGVVSNIGWDLRPIFREHGLDPYVGAYVLSYEHGIQKPDPRLFATACDALGVIPQETLMVGDDRRADGGAAALGCAVHFVEHLPAADRPDGLRPVLDMVG
;
A
#
# COMPACT_ATOMS: atom_id res chain seq x y z
N MET A 1 21.76 -18.78 4.25
CA MET A 1 20.69 -18.40 5.19
C MET A 1 19.43 -19.00 4.61
N THR A 2 18.66 -19.80 5.35
CA THR A 2 17.45 -20.41 4.81
C THR A 2 16.26 -19.52 5.19
N ILE A 3 15.58 -18.95 4.22
CA ILE A 3 14.37 -18.16 4.44
C ILE A 3 13.20 -19.10 4.67
N LYS A 4 12.42 -18.85 5.71
CA LYS A 4 11.20 -19.60 6.08
C LYS A 4 9.94 -18.76 6.05
N GLY A 5 10.09 -17.43 6.05
CA GLY A 5 9.00 -16.49 5.95
C GLY A 5 9.33 -15.33 5.02
N VAL A 6 8.32 -14.83 4.32
CA VAL A 6 8.40 -13.62 3.50
C VAL A 6 7.30 -12.66 3.95
N LEU A 7 7.70 -11.45 4.29
CA LEU A 7 6.81 -10.33 4.57
C LEU A 7 6.76 -9.43 3.35
N PHE A 8 5.58 -9.12 2.88
CA PHE A 8 5.38 -8.18 1.78
C PHE A 8 4.75 -6.89 2.26
N ASP A 9 5.21 -5.77 1.73
CA ASP A 9 4.39 -4.57 1.71
C ASP A 9 3.22 -4.73 0.72
N PHE A 10 2.22 -3.88 0.86
CA PHE A 10 1.01 -3.91 0.03
C PHE A 10 1.16 -3.03 -1.22
N SER A 11 1.14 -1.70 -0.99
CA SER A 11 1.08 -0.70 -2.06
C SER A 11 2.44 -0.51 -2.73
N GLY A 12 2.49 -0.57 -4.06
CA GLY A 12 3.76 -0.48 -4.78
C GLY A 12 4.56 -1.79 -4.77
N THR A 13 4.15 -2.78 -3.97
CA THR A 13 4.82 -4.08 -3.85
C THR A 13 3.97 -5.22 -4.42
N LEU A 14 2.89 -5.61 -3.76
CA LEU A 14 1.95 -6.64 -4.25
C LEU A 14 0.83 -6.06 -5.12
N PHE A 15 0.40 -4.83 -4.81
CA PHE A 15 -0.68 -4.14 -5.50
C PHE A 15 -0.27 -2.74 -5.95
N ARG A 16 -0.91 -2.28 -7.01
CA ARG A 16 -0.81 -0.91 -7.50
C ARG A 16 -2.19 -0.26 -7.45
N ILE A 17 -2.25 0.98 -6.93
CA ILE A 17 -3.44 1.82 -7.01
C ILE A 17 -3.69 2.24 -8.46
N GLU A 18 -4.95 2.42 -8.83
CA GLU A 18 -5.34 3.01 -10.11
C GLU A 18 -4.73 4.41 -10.32
N SER A 19 -4.72 4.90 -11.55
CA SER A 19 -4.22 6.25 -11.84
C SER A 19 -5.11 7.32 -11.20
N SER A 20 -4.53 8.49 -10.91
CA SER A 20 -5.27 9.65 -10.38
C SER A 20 -6.45 10.06 -11.26
N GLU A 21 -6.33 9.88 -12.58
CA GLU A 21 -7.41 10.13 -13.54
C GLU A 21 -8.55 9.13 -13.40
N SER A 22 -8.24 7.82 -13.33
CA SER A 22 -9.23 6.76 -13.14
C SER A 22 -9.95 6.93 -11.81
N TRP A 23 -9.20 7.20 -10.75
CA TRP A 23 -9.68 7.43 -9.41
C TRP A 23 -10.67 8.61 -9.33
N LEU A 24 -10.30 9.78 -9.88
CA LEU A 24 -11.19 10.94 -9.90
C LEU A 24 -12.42 10.69 -10.76
N ARG A 25 -12.25 10.08 -11.94
CA ARG A 25 -13.35 9.75 -12.85
C ARG A 25 -14.38 8.83 -12.19
N ALA A 26 -13.91 7.75 -11.56
CA ALA A 26 -14.79 6.80 -10.87
C ALA A 26 -15.66 7.48 -9.80
N VAL A 27 -15.07 8.38 -9.01
CA VAL A 27 -15.79 9.11 -7.95
C VAL A 27 -16.78 10.12 -8.53
N LEU A 28 -16.40 10.82 -9.60
CA LEU A 28 -17.33 11.73 -10.30
C LEU A 28 -18.53 10.96 -10.90
N ASP A 29 -18.27 9.82 -11.54
CA ASP A 29 -19.31 8.99 -12.14
C ASP A 29 -20.31 8.48 -11.08
N GLU A 30 -19.80 8.01 -9.92
CA GLU A 30 -20.63 7.59 -8.78
C GLU A 30 -21.47 8.75 -8.22
N ALA A 31 -20.94 9.97 -8.23
CA ALA A 31 -21.65 11.18 -7.81
C ALA A 31 -22.63 11.73 -8.90
N GLY A 32 -22.67 11.12 -10.09
CA GLY A 32 -23.45 11.62 -11.22
C GLY A 32 -22.93 12.95 -11.77
N MET A 33 -21.67 13.24 -11.58
CA MET A 33 -20.99 14.48 -12.00
C MET A 33 -20.06 14.22 -13.17
N THR A 34 -19.82 15.25 -13.96
CA THR A 34 -18.85 15.21 -15.06
C THR A 34 -18.02 16.48 -15.08
N LEU A 35 -16.74 16.35 -15.40
CA LEU A 35 -15.85 17.47 -15.73
C LEU A 35 -15.46 17.40 -17.21
N PRO A 36 -15.25 18.53 -17.88
CA PRO A 36 -14.59 18.54 -19.18
C PRO A 36 -13.23 17.85 -19.10
N GLU A 37 -12.86 17.06 -20.11
CA GLU A 37 -11.64 16.25 -20.09
C GLU A 37 -10.37 17.04 -19.71
N PRO A 38 -10.11 18.25 -20.26
CA PRO A 38 -8.92 19.03 -19.86
C PRO A 38 -8.95 19.48 -18.39
N GLU A 39 -10.14 19.65 -17.80
CA GLU A 39 -10.30 20.01 -16.39
C GLU A 39 -10.09 18.80 -15.49
N LEU A 40 -10.65 17.64 -15.86
CA LEU A 40 -10.45 16.37 -15.16
C LEU A 40 -8.95 16.04 -15.06
N LEU A 41 -8.22 16.09 -16.16
CA LEU A 41 -6.78 15.79 -16.20
C LEU A 41 -5.98 16.74 -15.30
N ARG A 42 -6.27 18.06 -15.34
CA ARG A 42 -5.59 19.03 -14.47
C ARG A 42 -5.90 18.79 -13.00
N THR A 43 -7.17 18.48 -12.68
CA THR A 43 -7.60 18.24 -11.29
C THR A 43 -6.98 16.94 -10.75
N ALA A 44 -6.96 15.88 -11.55
CA ALA A 44 -6.30 14.62 -11.19
C ALA A 44 -4.82 14.79 -10.93
N ALA A 45 -4.10 15.51 -11.80
CA ALA A 45 -2.69 15.82 -11.61
C ALA A 45 -2.45 16.66 -10.33
N ALA A 46 -3.30 17.65 -10.07
CA ALA A 46 -3.19 18.46 -8.86
C ALA A 46 -3.44 17.65 -7.57
N LEU A 47 -4.39 16.71 -7.59
CA LEU A 47 -4.63 15.79 -6.48
C LEU A 47 -3.45 14.84 -6.23
N GLU A 48 -2.82 14.36 -7.29
CA GLU A 48 -1.61 13.53 -7.20
C GLU A 48 -0.43 14.32 -6.65
N ASP A 49 -0.17 15.52 -7.15
CA ASP A 49 0.89 16.42 -6.65
C ASP A 49 0.68 16.80 -5.17
N ALA A 50 -0.58 16.95 -4.77
CA ALA A 50 -0.93 17.16 -3.37
C ALA A 50 -0.72 15.91 -2.49
N GLY A 51 -0.46 14.72 -3.08
CA GLY A 51 -0.31 13.46 -2.37
C GLY A 51 -1.62 12.91 -1.81
N ALA A 52 -2.75 13.27 -2.42
CA ALA A 52 -4.08 12.87 -1.96
C ALA A 52 -4.44 11.41 -2.29
N LEU A 53 -3.76 10.81 -3.27
CA LEU A 53 -3.95 9.41 -3.68
C LEU A 53 -3.10 8.48 -2.81
N ALA A 54 -3.72 7.77 -1.88
CA ALA A 54 -3.02 6.78 -1.04
C ALA A 54 -2.45 5.65 -1.92
N GLY A 55 -1.15 5.38 -1.78
CA GLY A 55 -0.43 4.44 -2.66
C GLY A 55 0.05 5.04 -3.99
N GLY A 56 -0.24 6.32 -4.22
CA GLY A 56 0.33 7.14 -5.29
C GLY A 56 1.64 7.82 -4.90
N SER A 57 1.91 8.96 -5.51
CA SER A 57 3.10 9.76 -5.23
C SER A 57 3.02 10.42 -3.84
N TYR A 58 4.18 10.60 -3.19
CA TYR A 58 4.24 11.41 -1.99
C TYR A 58 3.93 12.89 -2.29
N PRO A 59 3.31 13.63 -1.33
CA PRO A 59 3.02 15.06 -1.53
C PRO A 59 4.31 15.84 -1.77
N GLN A 60 4.32 16.72 -2.75
CA GLN A 60 5.45 17.63 -3.00
C GLN A 60 5.61 18.64 -1.85
N HIS A 61 4.51 18.99 -1.21
CA HIS A 61 4.48 19.85 -0.05
C HIS A 61 3.35 19.46 0.92
N VAL A 62 3.69 19.27 2.19
CA VAL A 62 2.70 19.06 3.25
C VAL A 62 2.42 20.42 3.92
N PRO A 63 1.18 20.94 3.89
CA PRO A 63 0.82 22.17 4.59
C PRO A 63 1.17 22.10 6.08
N GLU A 64 1.60 23.21 6.68
CA GLU A 64 2.07 23.26 8.06
C GLU A 64 1.07 22.67 9.06
N HIS A 65 -0.22 22.96 8.88
CA HIS A 65 -1.29 22.46 9.74
C HIS A 65 -1.55 20.95 9.60
N LEU A 66 -1.04 20.29 8.54
CA LEU A 66 -1.16 18.84 8.32
C LEU A 66 0.10 18.07 8.68
N THR A 67 1.23 18.73 8.95
CA THR A 67 2.53 18.09 9.16
C THR A 67 2.48 17.03 10.26
N GLY A 68 1.82 17.34 11.39
CA GLY A 68 1.66 16.38 12.50
C GLY A 68 0.82 15.16 12.11
N ALA A 69 -0.34 15.39 11.47
CA ALA A 69 -1.20 14.31 11.01
C ALA A 69 -0.50 13.44 9.95
N TRP A 70 0.22 14.06 9.03
CA TRP A 70 0.98 13.36 8.00
C TRP A 70 2.08 12.46 8.58
N ALA A 71 2.79 12.93 9.60
CA ALA A 71 3.89 12.17 10.21
C ALA A 71 3.43 10.87 10.90
N THR A 72 2.19 10.85 11.42
CA THR A 72 1.62 9.72 12.17
C THR A 72 0.39 9.13 11.50
N ARG A 73 0.16 9.46 10.21
CA ARG A 73 -1.07 9.14 9.49
C ARG A 73 -1.45 7.67 9.51
N ASP A 74 -0.47 6.78 9.45
CA ASP A 74 -0.72 5.35 9.34
C ASP A 74 -0.89 4.67 10.71
N SER A 75 -0.92 5.44 11.80
CA SER A 75 -1.08 4.88 13.16
C SER A 75 -2.53 4.56 13.52
N THR A 76 -3.50 5.26 12.94
CA THR A 76 -4.94 4.96 13.10
C THR A 76 -5.72 5.25 11.82
N ALA A 77 -6.91 4.64 11.69
CA ALA A 77 -7.80 4.88 10.55
C ALA A 77 -8.24 6.35 10.46
N GLU A 78 -8.50 7.00 11.61
CA GLU A 78 -8.93 8.39 11.68
C GLU A 78 -7.80 9.35 11.23
N LEU A 79 -6.56 9.11 11.67
CA LEU A 79 -5.40 9.92 11.27
C LEU A 79 -5.12 9.74 9.78
N HIS A 80 -5.24 8.53 9.27
CA HIS A 80 -5.05 8.25 7.85
C HIS A 80 -6.08 9.02 7.01
N ARG A 81 -7.37 8.90 7.35
CA ARG A 81 -8.43 9.66 6.67
C ARG A 81 -8.19 11.16 6.76
N ALA A 82 -7.91 11.67 7.94
CA ALA A 82 -7.69 13.11 8.16
C ALA A 82 -6.51 13.65 7.34
N ALA A 83 -5.41 12.91 7.25
CA ALA A 83 -4.25 13.31 6.48
C ALA A 83 -4.55 13.37 4.97
N TYR A 84 -5.09 12.29 4.39
CA TYR A 84 -5.34 12.21 2.96
C TYR A 84 -6.50 13.12 2.50
N THR A 85 -7.60 13.21 3.27
CA THR A 85 -8.67 14.16 2.97
C THR A 85 -8.21 15.61 3.17
N GLY A 86 -7.31 15.88 4.13
CA GLY A 86 -6.70 17.17 4.33
C GLY A 86 -5.85 17.61 3.14
N LEU A 87 -5.07 16.69 2.57
CA LEU A 87 -4.30 16.93 1.35
C LEU A 87 -5.22 17.16 0.14
N SER A 88 -6.24 16.30 -0.04
CA SER A 88 -7.21 16.44 -1.12
C SER A 88 -7.92 17.80 -1.11
N ARG A 89 -8.22 18.35 0.08
CA ARG A 89 -8.85 19.68 0.23
C ARG A 89 -7.97 20.86 -0.18
N GLN A 90 -6.69 20.64 -0.52
CA GLN A 90 -5.86 21.67 -1.14
C GLN A 90 -6.24 21.90 -2.62
N VAL A 91 -6.98 20.99 -3.21
CA VAL A 91 -7.42 21.06 -4.61
C VAL A 91 -8.92 21.35 -4.65
N PRO A 92 -9.37 22.44 -5.31
CA PRO A 92 -10.79 22.72 -5.46
C PRO A 92 -11.51 21.63 -6.24
N LEU A 93 -12.64 21.15 -5.71
CA LEU A 93 -13.53 20.20 -6.38
C LEU A 93 -14.93 20.80 -6.55
N PRO A 94 -15.73 20.33 -7.52
CA PRO A 94 -17.10 20.84 -7.75
C PRO A 94 -18.02 20.71 -6.54
N ASP A 95 -17.83 19.67 -5.73
CA ASP A 95 -18.55 19.43 -4.49
C ASP A 95 -17.55 19.04 -3.39
N PRO A 96 -17.59 19.69 -2.21
CA PRO A 96 -16.74 19.32 -1.08
C PRO A 96 -16.89 17.87 -0.59
N ALA A 97 -18.04 17.23 -0.81
CA ALA A 97 -18.27 15.84 -0.44
C ALA A 97 -17.38 14.86 -1.23
N LEU A 98 -16.89 15.26 -2.40
CA LEU A 98 -15.99 14.43 -3.22
C LEU A 98 -14.66 14.13 -2.52
N HIS A 99 -14.20 14.99 -1.59
CA HIS A 99 -12.97 14.70 -0.84
C HIS A 99 -13.07 13.44 0.02
N ASP A 100 -14.22 13.23 0.66
CA ASP A 100 -14.48 12.00 1.43
C ASP A 100 -14.73 10.82 0.50
N ALA A 101 -15.45 11.00 -0.60
CA ALA A 101 -15.68 9.96 -1.61
C ALA A 101 -14.37 9.49 -2.27
N LEU A 102 -13.44 10.41 -2.56
CA LEU A 102 -12.11 10.08 -3.05
C LEU A 102 -11.35 9.20 -2.04
N TYR A 103 -11.44 9.51 -0.74
CA TYR A 103 -10.84 8.65 0.27
C TYR A 103 -11.51 7.27 0.34
N ASP A 104 -12.84 7.22 0.34
CA ASP A 104 -13.59 5.96 0.40
C ASP A 104 -13.28 5.04 -0.79
N ARG A 105 -13.01 5.60 -1.96
CA ARG A 105 -12.59 4.86 -3.14
C ARG A 105 -11.31 4.05 -2.92
N HIS A 106 -10.33 4.56 -2.16
CA HIS A 106 -9.10 3.80 -1.82
C HIS A 106 -9.38 2.48 -1.08
N MET A 107 -10.47 2.40 -0.33
CA MET A 107 -10.82 1.20 0.45
C MET A 107 -11.52 0.13 -0.41
N THR A 108 -11.86 0.44 -1.65
CA THR A 108 -12.55 -0.49 -2.53
C THR A 108 -11.58 -1.39 -3.29
N PRO A 109 -11.89 -2.68 -3.47
CA PRO A 109 -11.04 -3.58 -4.27
C PRO A 109 -10.82 -3.09 -5.71
N ALA A 110 -11.82 -2.43 -6.30
CA ALA A 110 -11.78 -1.95 -7.67
C ALA A 110 -10.74 -0.84 -7.93
N ALA A 111 -10.23 -0.20 -6.85
CA ALA A 111 -9.17 0.80 -6.96
C ALA A 111 -7.76 0.19 -7.09
N TRP A 112 -7.62 -1.12 -6.85
CA TRP A 112 -6.33 -1.80 -6.75
C TRP A 112 -6.21 -2.92 -7.77
N ALA A 113 -5.05 -3.04 -8.37
CA ALA A 113 -4.70 -4.16 -9.23
C ALA A 113 -3.44 -4.86 -8.69
N PRO A 114 -3.40 -6.21 -8.61
CA PRO A 114 -2.18 -6.90 -8.27
C PRO A 114 -1.13 -6.72 -9.37
N TYR A 115 0.15 -6.70 -9.00
CA TYR A 115 1.21 -6.78 -9.99
C TYR A 115 1.13 -8.11 -10.75
N PRO A 116 1.55 -8.17 -12.03
CA PRO A 116 1.30 -9.30 -12.90
C PRO A 116 1.83 -10.64 -12.38
N ASP A 117 2.95 -10.62 -11.65
CA ASP A 117 3.61 -11.79 -11.08
C ASP A 117 3.26 -12.08 -9.61
N ALA A 118 2.40 -11.27 -8.98
CA ALA A 118 2.07 -11.41 -7.56
C ALA A 118 1.45 -12.78 -7.23
N ALA A 119 0.47 -13.23 -8.01
CA ALA A 119 -0.19 -14.52 -7.80
C ALA A 119 0.78 -15.70 -7.97
N GLU A 120 1.59 -15.69 -9.03
CA GLU A 120 2.62 -16.71 -9.31
C GLU A 120 3.61 -16.83 -8.16
N VAL A 121 4.10 -15.68 -7.65
CA VAL A 121 5.09 -15.65 -6.58
C VAL A 121 4.50 -16.14 -5.26
N LEU A 122 3.31 -15.68 -4.90
CA LEU A 122 2.63 -16.11 -3.67
C LEU A 122 2.33 -17.62 -3.68
N GLU A 123 1.86 -18.15 -4.82
CA GLU A 123 1.65 -19.60 -5.00
C GLU A 123 2.97 -20.38 -4.94
N GLY A 124 4.02 -19.86 -5.58
CA GLY A 124 5.36 -20.44 -5.56
C GLY A 124 5.96 -20.52 -4.15
N LEU A 125 5.76 -19.50 -3.32
CA LEU A 125 6.17 -19.51 -1.91
C LEU A 125 5.38 -20.53 -1.10
N ARG A 126 4.05 -20.55 -1.25
CA ARG A 126 3.19 -21.53 -0.59
C ARG A 126 3.57 -22.97 -0.93
N SER A 127 3.83 -23.26 -2.21
CA SER A 127 4.22 -24.60 -2.66
C SER A 127 5.53 -25.11 -2.05
N ARG A 128 6.41 -24.18 -1.65
CA ARG A 128 7.68 -24.45 -0.97
C ARG A 128 7.56 -24.48 0.55
N GLY A 129 6.35 -24.28 1.10
CA GLY A 129 6.11 -24.24 2.54
C GLY A 129 6.66 -22.97 3.22
N ILE A 130 6.88 -21.89 2.45
CA ILE A 130 7.32 -20.59 2.98
C ILE A 130 6.09 -19.84 3.50
N ALA A 131 6.15 -19.38 4.75
CA ALA A 131 5.09 -18.59 5.35
C ALA A 131 5.06 -17.17 4.74
N VAL A 132 3.87 -16.66 4.43
CA VAL A 132 3.70 -15.33 3.83
C VAL A 132 2.89 -14.44 4.75
N GLY A 133 3.37 -13.22 4.99
CA GLY A 133 2.66 -12.15 5.70
C GLY A 133 2.63 -10.86 4.92
N VAL A 134 1.65 -10.02 5.22
CA VAL A 134 1.54 -8.65 4.71
C VAL A 134 1.77 -7.68 5.87
N VAL A 135 2.72 -6.75 5.71
CA VAL A 135 3.03 -5.68 6.69
C VAL A 135 2.89 -4.34 5.99
N SER A 136 1.85 -3.60 6.29
CA SER A 136 1.53 -2.37 5.57
C SER A 136 1.26 -1.18 6.48
N ASN A 137 1.77 -0.02 6.08
CA ASN A 137 1.36 1.29 6.59
C ASN A 137 0.07 1.69 5.89
N ILE A 138 -1.08 1.55 6.57
CA ILE A 138 -2.39 1.70 5.96
C ILE A 138 -3.45 2.07 7.02
N GLY A 139 -4.55 2.67 6.61
CA GLY A 139 -5.65 3.10 7.48
C GLY A 139 -6.93 2.27 7.41
N TRP A 140 -6.93 1.12 6.69
CA TRP A 140 -8.11 0.25 6.54
C TRP A 140 -7.73 -1.21 6.35
N ASP A 141 -8.74 -2.10 6.45
CA ASP A 141 -8.58 -3.54 6.26
C ASP A 141 -8.30 -3.90 4.79
N LEU A 142 -7.15 -4.54 4.53
CA LEU A 142 -6.74 -4.99 3.19
C LEU A 142 -7.34 -6.34 2.77
N ARG A 143 -7.85 -7.13 3.72
CA ARG A 143 -8.35 -8.49 3.46
C ARG A 143 -9.44 -8.55 2.38
N PRO A 144 -10.40 -7.57 2.28
CA PRO A 144 -11.36 -7.54 1.19
C PRO A 144 -10.72 -7.41 -0.20
N ILE A 145 -9.65 -6.60 -0.32
CA ILE A 145 -8.90 -6.42 -1.58
C ILE A 145 -8.24 -7.74 -1.99
N PHE A 146 -7.53 -8.39 -1.05
CA PHE A 146 -6.87 -9.67 -1.32
C PHE A 146 -7.87 -10.77 -1.70
N ARG A 147 -9.06 -10.82 -1.06
CA ARG A 147 -10.12 -11.79 -1.38
C ARG A 147 -10.68 -11.59 -2.78
N GLU A 148 -10.97 -10.35 -3.16
CA GLU A 148 -11.52 -10.03 -4.49
C GLU A 148 -10.56 -10.46 -5.61
N HIS A 149 -9.25 -10.31 -5.38
CA HIS A 149 -8.22 -10.71 -6.35
C HIS A 149 -7.74 -12.15 -6.18
N GLY A 150 -8.35 -12.94 -5.28
CA GLY A 150 -8.00 -14.35 -5.08
C GLY A 150 -6.66 -14.61 -4.41
N LEU A 151 -6.04 -13.59 -3.77
CA LEU A 151 -4.72 -13.69 -3.15
C LEU A 151 -4.76 -13.96 -1.64
N ASP A 152 -5.90 -13.77 -0.98
CA ASP A 152 -6.09 -14.03 0.46
C ASP A 152 -5.67 -15.44 0.91
N PRO A 153 -5.92 -16.54 0.14
CA PRO A 153 -5.52 -17.88 0.56
C PRO A 153 -4.01 -18.10 0.69
N TYR A 154 -3.19 -17.21 0.17
CA TYR A 154 -1.73 -17.32 0.24
C TYR A 154 -1.14 -16.59 1.46
N VAL A 155 -1.92 -15.73 2.14
CA VAL A 155 -1.44 -14.86 3.22
C VAL A 155 -1.80 -15.47 4.57
N GLY A 156 -0.78 -15.81 5.35
CA GLY A 156 -0.93 -16.37 6.70
C GLY A 156 -1.17 -15.33 7.78
N ALA A 157 -0.71 -14.08 7.58
CA ALA A 157 -0.89 -13.00 8.53
C ALA A 157 -0.97 -11.63 7.85
N TYR A 158 -1.85 -10.77 8.35
CA TYR A 158 -1.91 -9.35 8.02
C TYR A 158 -1.55 -8.53 9.26
N VAL A 159 -0.53 -7.68 9.15
CA VAL A 159 -0.11 -6.77 10.21
C VAL A 159 -0.21 -5.35 9.66
N LEU A 160 -1.33 -4.72 9.95
CA LEU A 160 -1.72 -3.43 9.42
C LEU A 160 -1.49 -2.36 10.48
N SER A 161 -0.75 -1.32 10.16
CA SER A 161 -0.27 -0.31 11.12
C SER A 161 -1.39 0.28 11.98
N TYR A 162 -2.56 0.56 11.38
CA TYR A 162 -3.70 1.15 12.11
C TYR A 162 -4.29 0.22 13.18
N GLU A 163 -4.15 -1.11 13.04
CA GLU A 163 -4.60 -2.09 14.05
C GLU A 163 -3.67 -2.12 15.28
N HIS A 164 -2.41 -1.65 15.12
CA HIS A 164 -1.38 -1.71 16.15
C HIS A 164 -0.98 -0.34 16.75
N GLY A 165 -1.46 0.75 16.19
CA GLY A 165 -1.10 2.10 16.63
C GLY A 165 0.37 2.49 16.36
N ILE A 166 1.07 1.73 15.51
CA ILE A 166 2.46 1.95 15.11
C ILE A 166 2.62 1.75 13.62
N GLN A 167 3.59 2.42 13.02
CA GLN A 167 3.83 2.37 11.57
C GLN A 167 5.29 1.99 11.27
N LYS A 168 5.55 1.35 10.14
CA LYS A 168 6.90 1.16 9.61
C LYS A 168 7.60 2.54 9.51
N PRO A 169 8.87 2.68 9.86
CA PRO A 169 9.87 1.63 10.06
C PRO A 169 10.01 1.09 11.50
N ASP A 170 9.02 1.27 12.39
CA ASP A 170 9.12 0.75 13.76
C ASP A 170 9.32 -0.78 13.73
N PRO A 171 10.43 -1.31 14.31
CA PRO A 171 10.73 -2.74 14.24
C PRO A 171 9.68 -3.63 14.92
N ARG A 172 8.89 -3.09 15.85
CA ARG A 172 7.84 -3.84 16.54
C ARG A 172 6.76 -4.34 15.58
N LEU A 173 6.48 -3.60 14.49
CA LEU A 173 5.48 -4.03 13.51
C LEU A 173 5.95 -5.29 12.76
N PHE A 174 7.22 -5.35 12.39
CA PHE A 174 7.82 -6.53 11.73
C PHE A 174 7.96 -7.71 12.70
N ALA A 175 8.30 -7.45 13.98
CA ALA A 175 8.35 -8.48 15.01
C ALA A 175 6.98 -9.16 15.18
N THR A 176 5.91 -8.36 15.26
CA THR A 176 4.52 -8.86 15.30
C THR A 176 4.22 -9.78 14.11
N ALA A 177 4.68 -9.43 12.91
CA ALA A 177 4.46 -10.26 11.73
C ALA A 177 5.25 -11.57 11.78
N CYS A 178 6.50 -11.54 12.22
CA CYS A 178 7.30 -12.75 12.41
C CYS A 178 6.65 -13.69 13.45
N ASP A 179 6.20 -13.14 14.58
CA ASP A 179 5.53 -13.90 15.63
C ASP A 179 4.22 -14.52 15.13
N ALA A 180 3.41 -13.77 14.38
CA ALA A 180 2.15 -14.26 13.81
C ALA A 180 2.35 -15.40 12.80
N LEU A 181 3.48 -15.42 12.09
CA LEU A 181 3.85 -16.49 11.15
C LEU A 181 4.63 -17.65 11.81
N GLY A 182 5.06 -17.50 13.06
CA GLY A 182 5.90 -18.47 13.75
C GLY A 182 7.30 -18.61 13.16
N VAL A 183 7.85 -17.53 12.62
CA VAL A 183 9.22 -17.46 12.04
C VAL A 183 10.10 -16.51 12.83
N ILE A 184 11.42 -16.70 12.76
CA ILE A 184 12.36 -15.77 13.38
C ILE A 184 12.83 -14.71 12.36
N PRO A 185 13.15 -13.46 12.79
CA PRO A 185 13.57 -12.40 11.88
C PRO A 185 14.75 -12.78 10.99
N GLN A 186 15.74 -13.55 11.50
CA GLN A 186 16.92 -13.97 10.76
C GLN A 186 16.63 -14.99 9.64
N GLU A 187 15.45 -15.61 9.65
CA GLU A 187 14.95 -16.52 8.61
C GLU A 187 13.82 -15.87 7.80
N THR A 188 13.67 -14.54 7.88
CA THR A 188 12.60 -13.78 7.23
C THR A 188 13.17 -12.80 6.22
N LEU A 189 12.52 -12.72 5.06
CA LEU A 189 12.76 -11.74 4.02
C LEU A 189 11.63 -10.71 4.03
N MET A 190 11.95 -9.42 4.14
CA MET A 190 11.01 -8.32 3.86
C MET A 190 11.15 -7.88 2.41
N VAL A 191 10.05 -7.81 1.70
CA VAL A 191 9.94 -7.32 0.32
C VAL A 191 9.06 -6.08 0.30
N GLY A 192 9.58 -4.98 -0.19
CA GLY A 192 8.87 -3.70 -0.24
C GLY A 192 9.47 -2.73 -1.24
N ASP A 193 8.82 -1.59 -1.45
CA ASP A 193 9.26 -0.54 -2.37
C ASP A 193 9.81 0.70 -1.64
N ASP A 194 9.42 0.92 -0.39
CA ASP A 194 9.87 2.06 0.40
C ASP A 194 11.12 1.70 1.23
N ARG A 195 12.28 2.22 0.80
CA ARG A 195 13.57 1.98 1.48
C ARG A 195 13.59 2.42 2.94
N ARG A 196 12.82 3.45 3.30
CA ARG A 196 12.75 3.97 4.67
C ARG A 196 11.80 3.12 5.52
N ALA A 197 10.58 2.89 5.04
CA ALA A 197 9.57 2.14 5.78
C ALA A 197 9.95 0.66 5.87
N ASP A 198 10.16 -0.02 4.75
CA ASP A 198 10.39 -1.47 4.69
C ASP A 198 11.81 -1.84 5.14
N GLY A 199 12.77 -0.94 4.92
CA GLY A 199 14.15 -1.09 5.40
C GLY A 199 14.27 -1.23 6.92
N GLY A 200 13.24 -0.79 7.68
CA GLY A 200 13.18 -0.95 9.13
C GLY A 200 13.25 -2.40 9.61
N ALA A 201 12.85 -3.37 8.78
CA ALA A 201 12.95 -4.81 9.08
C ALA A 201 14.38 -5.28 9.32
N ALA A 202 15.38 -4.63 8.70
CA ALA A 202 16.79 -4.96 8.89
C ALA A 202 17.27 -4.77 10.34
N ALA A 203 16.62 -3.89 11.11
CA ALA A 203 16.95 -3.68 12.53
C ALA A 203 16.69 -4.93 13.39
N LEU A 204 15.83 -5.85 12.95
CA LEU A 204 15.58 -7.15 13.58
C LEU A 204 16.46 -8.27 13.05
N GLY A 205 17.23 -8.02 11.99
CA GLY A 205 18.03 -9.02 11.29
C GLY A 205 17.31 -9.72 10.13
N CYS A 206 16.15 -9.21 9.69
CA CYS A 206 15.51 -9.67 8.46
C CYS A 206 16.40 -9.31 7.25
N ALA A 207 16.44 -10.20 6.26
CA ALA A 207 16.87 -9.81 4.92
C ALA A 207 15.85 -8.83 4.32
N VAL A 208 16.30 -7.93 3.44
CA VAL A 208 15.40 -6.97 2.78
C VAL A 208 15.67 -6.97 1.29
N HIS A 209 14.60 -7.06 0.51
CA HIS A 209 14.62 -6.93 -0.95
C HIS A 209 13.72 -5.78 -1.38
N PHE A 210 14.25 -4.88 -2.21
CA PHE A 210 13.47 -3.74 -2.70
C PHE A 210 13.04 -3.97 -4.15
N VAL A 211 11.76 -3.74 -4.40
CA VAL A 211 11.17 -3.68 -5.73
C VAL A 211 10.99 -2.22 -6.14
N GLU A 212 10.85 -1.97 -7.45
CA GLU A 212 10.63 -0.63 -7.95
C GLU A 212 9.13 -0.27 -7.91
N HIS A 213 8.83 0.96 -7.47
CA HIS A 213 7.48 1.51 -7.47
C HIS A 213 7.11 2.04 -8.86
N LEU A 214 6.78 1.13 -9.79
CA LEU A 214 6.43 1.43 -11.17
C LEU A 214 4.96 1.10 -11.46
N PRO A 215 4.38 1.64 -12.54
CA PRO A 215 3.13 1.14 -13.08
C PRO A 215 3.19 -0.39 -13.33
N ALA A 216 2.06 -1.09 -13.17
CA ALA A 216 2.04 -2.54 -13.30
C ALA A 216 2.53 -3.04 -14.68
N ALA A 217 2.26 -2.27 -15.76
CA ALA A 217 2.74 -2.59 -17.09
C ALA A 217 4.27 -2.51 -17.25
N ASP A 218 4.92 -1.68 -16.44
CA ASP A 218 6.37 -1.43 -16.48
C ASP A 218 7.15 -2.33 -15.51
N ARG A 219 6.42 -3.14 -14.70
CA ARG A 219 7.00 -4.11 -13.75
C ARG A 219 6.30 -5.48 -13.86
N PRO A 220 6.48 -6.20 -14.97
CA PRO A 220 5.77 -7.47 -15.21
C PRO A 220 6.26 -8.65 -14.36
N ASP A 221 7.50 -8.58 -13.82
CA ASP A 221 8.20 -9.68 -13.16
C ASP A 221 9.07 -9.25 -11.97
N GLY A 222 8.74 -8.13 -11.35
CA GLY A 222 9.53 -7.52 -10.27
C GLY A 222 9.58 -8.34 -8.97
N LEU A 223 8.63 -9.25 -8.74
CA LEU A 223 8.57 -10.11 -7.57
C LEU A 223 9.22 -11.49 -7.79
N ARG A 224 9.39 -11.95 -9.04
CA ARG A 224 9.97 -13.28 -9.34
C ARG A 224 11.32 -13.53 -8.68
N PRO A 225 12.26 -12.56 -8.56
CA PRO A 225 13.52 -12.76 -7.86
C PRO A 225 13.38 -13.28 -6.42
N VAL A 226 12.23 -13.01 -5.77
CA VAL A 226 11.93 -13.50 -4.41
C VAL A 226 11.95 -15.03 -4.36
N LEU A 227 11.51 -15.72 -5.43
CA LEU A 227 11.50 -17.19 -5.49
C LEU A 227 12.93 -17.77 -5.49
N ASP A 228 13.89 -17.07 -6.08
CA ASP A 228 15.29 -17.50 -6.11
C ASP A 228 15.99 -17.24 -4.76
N MET A 229 15.49 -16.27 -3.99
CA MET A 229 16.06 -15.90 -2.68
C MET A 229 15.66 -16.86 -1.56
N VAL A 230 14.56 -17.60 -1.72
CA VAL A 230 14.05 -18.51 -0.69
C VAL A 230 14.50 -19.96 -0.86
N GLY A 231 15.19 -20.30 -1.93
CA GLY A 231 15.82 -21.60 -2.19
C GLY A 231 14.94 -22.59 -2.94
#